data_57c9dded37ecad61719e6583b3434fe8
#
_entry.id   57c9dded37ecad61719e6583b3434fe8
#
_cell.length_a   1.000
_cell.length_b   1.000
_cell.length_c   1.000
_cell.angle_alpha   90.00
_cell.angle_beta   90.00
_cell.angle_gamma   90.00
#
_symmetry.space_group_name_H-M   'P 1'
#
loop_
_entity.id
_entity.type
_entity.pdbx_description
1 polymer ?
#
loop_
_entity_poly.entity_id
_entity_poly.type
_entity_poly.pdbx_seq_one_letter_code
_entity_poly.pdbx_strand_id
1 'polypeptide(L)'
;MKVTVSTAVSADGYLDDRSPDRLILSTPEDWAEVHRLRAACDAILVGAETIRRDNPSLLVGDEVLRRERIDRGLSPDPVKVTLTASCRLSPEANFFTRGDQEKIVFTSCSDPGPLRQGATRRRDHGCSDRYRT
;
A
#
# COMPACT_ATOMS: atom_id res chain seq x y z
N MET A 1 -7.16 17.05 5.91
CA MET A 1 -6.41 15.81 5.55
C MET A 1 -4.95 16.03 5.94
N LYS A 2 -4.34 15.07 6.64
CA LYS A 2 -2.90 15.07 6.97
C LYS A 2 -2.23 14.03 6.09
N VAL A 3 -1.13 14.39 5.42
CA VAL A 3 -0.31 13.46 4.63
C VAL A 3 1.06 13.37 5.28
N THR A 4 1.52 12.13 5.50
CA THR A 4 2.86 11.83 5.99
C THR A 4 3.60 11.05 4.91
N VAL A 5 4.81 11.46 4.56
CA VAL A 5 5.69 10.74 3.64
C VAL A 5 6.80 10.09 4.46
N SER A 6 6.99 8.79 4.29
CA SER A 6 8.06 8.03 4.92
C SER A 6 8.87 7.34 3.85
N THR A 7 10.17 7.62 3.80
CA THR A 7 11.11 7.05 2.85
C THR A 7 12.42 6.72 3.55
N ALA A 8 13.03 5.59 3.22
CA ALA A 8 14.41 5.30 3.59
C ALA A 8 15.33 5.75 2.46
N VAL A 9 16.39 6.45 2.80
CA VAL A 9 17.40 6.94 1.84
C VAL A 9 18.79 6.52 2.28
N SER A 10 19.66 6.26 1.33
CA SER A 10 21.09 6.03 1.59
C SER A 10 21.80 7.32 2.02
N ALA A 11 23.00 7.22 2.56
CA ALA A 11 23.78 8.37 3.02
C ALA A 11 24.07 9.41 1.92
N ASP A 12 24.07 8.98 0.66
CA ASP A 12 24.23 9.82 -0.53
C ASP A 12 22.90 10.28 -1.14
N GLY A 13 21.75 10.01 -0.46
CA GLY A 13 20.45 10.57 -0.80
C GLY A 13 19.64 9.77 -1.83
N TYR A 14 20.03 8.54 -2.14
CA TYR A 14 19.28 7.70 -3.07
C TYR A 14 18.26 6.83 -2.36
N LEU A 15 17.09 6.64 -3.01
CA LEU A 15 16.00 5.78 -2.54
C LEU A 15 16.17 4.34 -3.00
N ASP A 16 16.93 4.13 -4.07
CA ASP A 16 17.14 2.84 -4.72
C ASP A 16 18.44 2.88 -5.51
N ASP A 17 18.96 1.74 -5.90
CA ASP A 17 20.12 1.59 -6.78
C ASP A 17 19.72 1.04 -8.16
N ARG A 18 20.71 0.76 -9.00
CA ARG A 18 20.50 0.18 -10.34
C ARG A 18 20.51 -1.34 -10.35
N SER A 19 20.64 -1.98 -9.17
CA SER A 19 20.67 -3.44 -9.11
C SER A 19 19.29 -4.03 -9.39
N PRO A 20 19.19 -5.27 -9.89
CA PRO A 20 17.92 -5.97 -10.02
C PRO A 20 17.37 -6.40 -8.65
N ASP A 21 18.20 -6.42 -7.62
CA ASP A 21 17.83 -6.86 -6.29
C ASP A 21 17.22 -5.72 -5.47
N ARG A 22 16.35 -6.08 -4.52
CA ARG A 22 15.76 -5.10 -3.62
C ARG A 22 16.79 -4.53 -2.67
N LEU A 23 17.02 -3.23 -2.70
CA LEU A 23 17.84 -2.52 -1.73
C LEU A 23 17.09 -2.41 -0.39
N ILE A 24 17.67 -2.97 0.68
CA ILE A 24 17.12 -2.91 2.03
C ILE A 24 17.93 -1.90 2.84
N LEU A 25 17.37 -0.73 3.07
CA LEU A 25 17.97 0.35 3.84
C LEU A 25 17.48 0.41 5.29
N SER A 26 16.39 -0.29 5.61
CA SER A 26 15.72 -0.20 6.91
C SER A 26 16.30 -1.17 7.93
N THR A 27 16.55 -0.68 9.14
CA THR A 27 16.91 -1.47 10.32
C THR A 27 15.66 -2.02 11.03
N PRO A 28 15.81 -2.94 12.01
CA PRO A 28 14.68 -3.38 12.84
C PRO A 28 14.01 -2.24 13.60
N GLU A 29 14.78 -1.23 14.02
CA GLU A 29 14.27 -0.04 14.71
C GLU A 29 13.44 0.84 13.77
N ASP A 30 13.87 1.00 12.51
CA ASP A 30 13.11 1.70 11.46
C ASP A 30 11.78 1.00 11.22
N TRP A 31 11.74 -0.33 11.22
CA TRP A 31 10.51 -1.09 11.08
C TRP A 31 9.52 -0.84 12.22
N ALA A 32 10.00 -0.68 13.46
CA ALA A 32 9.13 -0.34 14.58
C ALA A 32 8.46 1.03 14.36
N GLU A 33 9.20 2.01 13.84
CA GLU A 33 8.65 3.33 13.51
C GLU A 33 7.69 3.26 12.33
N VAL A 34 8.00 2.48 11.29
CA VAL A 34 7.08 2.24 10.16
C VAL A 34 5.76 1.67 10.65
N HIS A 35 5.76 0.73 11.60
CA HIS A 35 4.53 0.16 12.17
C HIS A 35 3.74 1.20 12.97
N ARG A 36 4.39 2.08 13.73
CA ARG A 36 3.72 3.18 14.43
C ARG A 36 3.08 4.17 13.45
N LEU A 37 3.80 4.56 12.39
CA LEU A 37 3.27 5.43 11.34
C LEU A 37 2.06 4.79 10.65
N ARG A 38 2.14 3.51 10.29
CA ARG A 38 1.02 2.77 9.70
C ARG A 38 -0.19 2.72 10.64
N ALA A 39 0.05 2.46 11.93
CA ALA A 39 -1.01 2.41 12.92
C ALA A 39 -1.70 3.78 13.13
N ALA A 40 -1.00 4.88 12.88
CA ALA A 40 -1.54 6.23 12.98
C ALA A 40 -2.31 6.70 11.73
N CYS A 41 -2.20 5.97 10.60
CA CYS A 41 -2.81 6.37 9.33
C CYS A 41 -4.17 5.68 9.10
N ASP A 42 -5.07 6.36 8.38
CA ASP A 42 -6.32 5.77 7.88
C ASP A 42 -6.07 4.95 6.61
N ALA A 43 -5.11 5.37 5.79
CA ALA A 43 -4.75 4.70 4.54
C ALA A 43 -3.25 4.77 4.27
N ILE A 44 -2.74 3.76 3.55
CA ILE A 44 -1.36 3.71 3.04
C ILE A 44 -1.40 3.72 1.52
N LEU A 45 -0.71 4.69 0.91
CA LEU A 45 -0.56 4.81 -0.52
C LEU A 45 0.84 4.36 -0.94
N VAL A 46 0.91 3.44 -1.92
CA VAL A 46 2.17 3.05 -2.58
C VAL A 46 1.99 3.02 -4.09
N GLY A 47 3.06 3.27 -4.83
CA GLY A 47 3.07 3.14 -6.29
C GLY A 47 2.98 1.67 -6.74
N ALA A 48 2.42 1.43 -7.92
CA ALA A 48 2.32 0.09 -8.48
C ALA A 48 3.69 -0.58 -8.72
N GLU A 49 4.74 0.20 -8.98
CA GLU A 49 6.10 -0.33 -9.12
C GLU A 49 6.62 -0.91 -7.81
N THR A 50 6.36 -0.25 -6.67
CA THR A 50 6.69 -0.79 -5.34
C THR A 50 5.99 -2.13 -5.09
N ILE A 51 4.73 -2.27 -5.54
CA ILE A 51 4.01 -3.55 -5.42
C ILE A 51 4.69 -4.62 -6.28
N ARG A 52 5.11 -4.29 -7.51
CA ARG A 52 5.74 -5.26 -8.43
C ARG A 52 7.12 -5.71 -7.93
N ARG A 53 7.94 -4.79 -7.43
CA ARG A 53 9.32 -5.09 -7.01
C ARG A 53 9.40 -5.67 -5.61
N ASP A 54 8.73 -5.05 -4.65
CA ASP A 54 8.89 -5.35 -3.23
C ASP A 54 7.81 -6.28 -2.69
N ASN A 55 6.69 -6.41 -3.39
CA ASN A 55 5.53 -7.19 -2.97
C ASN A 55 5.15 -6.99 -1.49
N PRO A 56 4.99 -5.73 -1.01
CA PRO A 56 4.81 -5.44 0.40
C PRO A 56 3.42 -5.85 0.89
N SER A 57 3.34 -6.36 2.12
CA SER A 57 2.05 -6.68 2.75
C SER A 57 1.28 -5.45 3.21
N LEU A 58 1.97 -4.35 3.54
CA LEU A 58 1.41 -3.08 4.04
C LEU A 58 0.53 -3.23 5.29
N LEU A 59 0.84 -4.19 6.13
CA LEU A 59 0.15 -4.42 7.39
C LEU A 59 0.84 -3.69 8.55
N VAL A 60 0.11 -3.48 9.63
CA VAL A 60 0.68 -3.14 10.93
C VAL A 60 1.22 -4.43 11.54
N GLY A 61 2.54 -4.59 11.57
CA GLY A 61 3.20 -5.83 12.04
C GLY A 61 3.32 -5.93 13.56
N ASP A 62 2.66 -5.07 14.32
CA ASP A 62 2.68 -5.03 15.79
C ASP A 62 1.26 -5.22 16.32
N GLU A 63 1.06 -6.28 17.11
CA GLU A 63 -0.25 -6.64 17.65
C GLU A 63 -0.78 -5.64 18.68
N VAL A 64 0.08 -4.96 19.43
CA VAL A 64 -0.33 -3.92 20.38
C VAL A 64 -0.93 -2.75 19.61
N LEU A 65 -0.23 -2.29 18.59
CA LEU A 65 -0.69 -1.19 17.73
C LEU A 65 -1.98 -1.56 16.96
N ARG A 66 -2.12 -2.80 16.53
CA ARG A 66 -3.36 -3.29 15.91
C ARG A 66 -4.52 -3.26 16.89
N ARG A 67 -4.28 -3.68 18.13
CA ARG A 67 -5.29 -3.65 19.19
C ARG A 67 -5.74 -2.24 19.51
N GLU A 68 -4.80 -1.31 19.65
CA GLU A 68 -5.08 0.11 19.86
C GLU A 68 -5.96 0.71 18.75
N ARG A 69 -5.76 0.28 17.49
CA ARG A 69 -6.63 0.68 16.36
C ARG A 69 -8.06 0.17 16.55
N ILE A 70 -8.21 -1.10 16.91
CA ILE A 70 -9.52 -1.73 17.15
C ILE A 70 -10.25 -1.03 18.30
N ASP A 71 -9.55 -0.73 19.39
CA ASP A 71 -10.11 -0.05 20.56
C ASP A 71 -10.58 1.40 20.21
N ARG A 72 -10.02 1.99 19.16
CA ARG A 72 -10.47 3.27 18.58
C ARG A 72 -11.57 3.11 17.52
N GLY A 73 -12.10 1.92 17.33
CA GLY A 73 -13.14 1.62 16.34
C GLY A 73 -12.65 1.58 14.88
N LEU A 74 -11.35 1.42 14.66
CA LEU A 74 -10.74 1.32 13.34
C LEU A 74 -10.49 -0.13 12.95
N SER A 75 -10.29 -0.37 11.65
CA SER A 75 -9.75 -1.64 11.17
C SER A 75 -8.34 -1.88 11.75
N PRO A 76 -7.94 -3.14 12.07
CA PRO A 76 -6.60 -3.43 12.57
C PRO A 76 -5.49 -2.95 11.65
N ASP A 77 -5.75 -2.89 10.36
CA ASP A 77 -4.80 -2.39 9.35
C ASP A 77 -5.42 -1.23 8.55
N PRO A 78 -4.64 -0.24 8.12
CA PRO A 78 -5.12 0.87 7.31
C PRO A 78 -5.53 0.42 5.90
N VAL A 79 -6.41 1.18 5.27
CA VAL A 79 -6.81 0.99 3.87
C VAL A 79 -5.58 0.99 2.97
N LYS A 80 -5.47 0.04 2.05
CA LYS A 80 -4.39 0.00 1.07
C LYS A 80 -4.80 0.75 -0.19
N VAL A 81 -3.93 1.62 -0.65
CA VAL A 81 -4.19 2.43 -1.86
C VAL A 81 -3.01 2.30 -2.82
N THR A 82 -3.29 2.17 -4.09
CA THR A 82 -2.26 2.21 -5.14
C THR A 82 -2.74 2.95 -6.39
N LEU A 83 -1.77 3.43 -7.17
CA LEU A 83 -1.98 4.06 -8.46
C LEU A 83 -1.26 3.26 -9.54
N THR A 84 -1.94 3.00 -10.64
CA THR A 84 -1.35 2.33 -11.80
C THR A 84 -1.92 2.87 -13.11
N ALA A 85 -1.06 3.16 -14.07
CA ALA A 85 -1.49 3.54 -15.41
C ALA A 85 -1.70 2.30 -16.31
N SER A 86 -0.94 1.23 -16.06
CA SER A 86 -0.90 0.05 -16.94
C SER A 86 -1.79 -1.11 -16.46
N CYS A 87 -2.37 -1.03 -15.28
CA CYS A 87 -3.11 -2.13 -14.62
C CYS A 87 -2.32 -3.46 -14.50
N ARG A 88 -1.01 -3.45 -14.69
CA ARG A 88 -0.15 -4.64 -14.58
C ARG A 88 0.21 -4.93 -13.13
N LEU A 89 -0.76 -5.41 -12.36
CA LEU A 89 -0.57 -5.90 -11.00
C LEU A 89 -1.05 -7.35 -10.94
N SER A 90 -0.26 -8.22 -10.30
CA SER A 90 -0.67 -9.60 -10.05
C SER A 90 -1.77 -9.63 -9.00
N PRO A 91 -2.90 -10.32 -9.25
CA PRO A 91 -3.91 -10.55 -8.22
C PRO A 91 -3.38 -11.31 -7.00
N GLU A 92 -2.29 -12.05 -7.16
CA GLU A 92 -1.63 -12.82 -6.10
C GLU A 92 -0.67 -11.97 -5.25
N ALA A 93 -0.45 -10.69 -5.63
CA ALA A 93 0.41 -9.81 -4.85
C ALA A 93 -0.09 -9.67 -3.40
N ASN A 94 0.85 -9.56 -2.46
CA ASN A 94 0.55 -9.36 -1.03
C ASN A 94 -0.35 -8.14 -0.77
N PHE A 95 -0.32 -7.15 -1.66
CA PHE A 95 -1.24 -6.03 -1.63
C PHE A 95 -2.70 -6.49 -1.62
N PHE A 96 -3.05 -7.48 -2.45
CA PHE A 96 -4.42 -7.99 -2.57
C PHE A 96 -4.73 -9.13 -1.60
N THR A 97 -3.76 -10.03 -1.38
CA THR A 97 -4.00 -11.30 -0.67
C THR A 97 -3.76 -11.22 0.84
N ARG A 98 -3.06 -10.19 1.33
CA ARG A 98 -2.75 -10.06 2.76
C ARG A 98 -3.65 -9.05 3.44
N GLY A 99 -4.30 -9.48 4.53
CA GLY A 99 -5.19 -8.67 5.36
C GLY A 99 -6.56 -8.43 4.73
N ASP A 100 -7.56 -8.14 5.58
CA ASP A 100 -8.97 -8.05 5.21
C ASP A 100 -9.46 -6.60 5.00
N GLN A 101 -8.55 -5.62 5.22
CA GLN A 101 -8.87 -4.20 5.04
C GLN A 101 -9.16 -3.87 3.57
N GLU A 102 -9.89 -2.80 3.38
CA GLU A 102 -10.23 -2.28 2.06
C GLU A 102 -8.97 -2.00 1.22
N LYS A 103 -9.06 -2.29 -0.08
CA LYS A 103 -8.00 -2.06 -1.06
C LYS A 103 -8.55 -1.21 -2.21
N ILE A 104 -7.91 -0.08 -2.48
CA ILE A 104 -8.33 0.89 -3.50
C ILE A 104 -7.24 0.98 -4.57
N VAL A 105 -7.63 0.78 -5.82
CA VAL A 105 -6.76 0.95 -6.98
C VAL A 105 -7.27 2.10 -7.82
N PHE A 106 -6.44 3.15 -7.97
CA PHE A 106 -6.68 4.21 -8.94
C PHE A 106 -5.98 3.88 -10.25
N THR A 107 -6.70 3.93 -11.34
CA THR A 107 -6.12 3.63 -12.65
C THR A 107 -6.70 4.53 -13.74
N SER A 108 -5.86 4.87 -14.73
CA SER A 108 -6.26 5.49 -15.99
C SER A 108 -6.46 4.49 -17.12
N CYS A 109 -6.23 3.20 -16.85
CA CYS A 109 -6.40 2.12 -17.82
C CYS A 109 -7.88 1.88 -18.10
N SER A 110 -8.26 1.82 -19.37
CA SER A 110 -9.66 1.59 -19.81
C SER A 110 -10.13 0.15 -19.61
N ASP A 111 -9.19 -0.81 -19.59
CA ASP A 111 -9.48 -2.20 -19.28
C ASP A 111 -8.59 -2.72 -18.15
N PRO A 112 -9.09 -2.81 -16.92
CA PRO A 112 -8.33 -3.28 -15.76
C PRO A 112 -8.08 -4.79 -15.75
N GLY A 113 -8.59 -5.56 -16.73
CA GLY A 113 -8.31 -6.99 -16.86
C GLY A 113 -8.50 -7.79 -15.56
N PRO A 114 -7.45 -8.52 -15.11
CA PRO A 114 -7.50 -9.36 -13.91
C PRO A 114 -7.83 -8.63 -12.60
N LEU A 115 -7.63 -7.31 -12.55
CA LEU A 115 -7.97 -6.52 -11.36
C LEU A 115 -9.49 -6.43 -11.11
N ARG A 116 -10.31 -6.86 -12.08
CA ARG A 116 -11.78 -6.95 -11.93
C ARG A 116 -12.24 -8.09 -11.03
N GLN A 117 -11.42 -9.12 -10.86
CA GLN A 117 -11.75 -10.27 -10.01
C GLN A 117 -11.46 -9.92 -8.56
N GLY A 118 -12.41 -9.31 -7.88
CA GLY A 118 -12.30 -8.91 -6.46
C GLY A 118 -12.43 -7.41 -6.22
N ALA A 119 -12.57 -6.58 -7.25
CA ALA A 119 -12.73 -5.14 -7.12
C ALA A 119 -14.14 -4.68 -7.49
N THR A 120 -14.82 -3.96 -6.60
CA THR A 120 -16.12 -3.33 -6.88
C THR A 120 -15.88 -2.00 -7.61
N ARG A 121 -16.43 -1.87 -8.83
CA ARG A 121 -16.33 -0.64 -9.62
C ARG A 121 -17.26 0.43 -9.05
N ARG A 122 -16.72 1.57 -8.63
CA ARG A 122 -17.47 2.82 -8.44
C ARG A 122 -17.11 3.80 -9.56
N ARG A 123 -18.10 4.25 -10.31
CA ARG A 123 -17.98 5.39 -11.21
C ARG A 123 -18.40 6.63 -10.44
N ASP A 124 -17.44 7.49 -10.10
CA ASP A 124 -17.75 8.85 -9.65
C ASP A 124 -17.57 9.77 -10.86
N HIS A 125 -18.58 10.58 -11.14
CA HIS A 125 -18.55 11.55 -12.23
C HIS A 125 -17.37 12.51 -12.06
N GLY A 126 -16.38 12.40 -12.95
CA GLY A 126 -15.29 13.38 -13.10
C GLY A 126 -13.91 12.97 -12.62
N CYS A 127 -13.70 11.73 -12.17
CA CYS A 127 -12.38 11.21 -11.84
C CYS A 127 -12.22 9.78 -12.35
N SER A 128 -10.99 9.42 -12.76
CA SER A 128 -10.60 8.08 -13.22
C SER A 128 -11.15 6.95 -12.34
N ASP A 129 -11.53 5.84 -12.96
CA ASP A 129 -12.15 4.67 -12.33
C ASP A 129 -11.45 4.21 -11.04
N ARG A 130 -12.21 4.08 -9.95
CA ARG A 130 -11.78 3.47 -8.69
C ARG A 130 -12.24 2.02 -8.67
N TYR A 131 -11.35 1.12 -8.33
CA TYR A 131 -11.67 -0.27 -8.04
C TYR A 131 -11.49 -0.53 -6.54
N ARG A 132 -12.53 -1.07 -5.91
CA ARG A 132 -12.59 -1.49 -4.51
C ARG A 132 -12.58 -3.01 -4.48
N THR A 133 -11.70 -3.60 -3.68
CA THR A 133 -11.66 -5.06 -3.43
C THR A 133 -12.26 -5.39 -2.09
#